data_ea6853ec9e4f3e8adc35fbecd1d8192f
#
_entry.id   ea6853ec9e4f3e8adc35fbecd1d8192f
#
_cell.length_a   1.000
_cell.length_b   1.000
_cell.length_c   1.000
_cell.angle_alpha   90.00
_cell.angle_beta   90.00
_cell.angle_gamma   90.00
#
_symmetry.space_group_name_H-M   'P 1'
#
loop_
_entity.id
_entity.type
_entity.pdbx_description
1 polymer ?
#
loop_
_entity_poly.entity_id
_entity_poly.type
_entity_poly.pdbx_seq_one_letter_code
_entity_poly.pdbx_strand_id
1 'polypeptide(L)'
;MPGTNGRVIPDNLPSTATQPPLVIETRGLKKTFLSKIAVPVLHGVDLQIRSGEFVAIVGQSGSGKSTLLNILGALDVPTAGTVRINDVDIATLSEDELALLRSDEIGFIFQFHHLLDEFTCLENALMPITIRYGEETAAQRARVISLLQRVGLGDQWHKRPNEMSGGQNQRCAIVRALANAPKIVLADEPTGNLDRHSGEEVFALMREMNRDSGAAFVMVTHDDRLAQAAGRILLIENGVRRELGRAEHRARTRSADGSRGEAF
;
A
#
# COMPACT_ATOMS: atom_id res chain seq x y z
N MET A 1 39.69 47.92 -34.63
CA MET A 1 38.71 47.55 -33.59
C MET A 1 37.69 46.64 -34.20
N PRO A 2 37.74 45.27 -34.03
CA PRO A 2 36.67 44.40 -34.44
C PRO A 2 35.82 44.04 -33.18
N GLY A 3 34.51 44.15 -33.36
CA GLY A 3 33.50 43.93 -32.34
C GLY A 3 33.36 42.46 -31.92
N THR A 4 33.25 42.28 -30.61
CA THR A 4 32.95 40.99 -29.96
C THR A 4 31.48 40.61 -30.15
N ASN A 5 31.24 39.61 -31.00
CA ASN A 5 29.94 38.93 -31.08
C ASN A 5 29.71 38.09 -29.84
N GLY A 6 28.92 38.61 -28.89
CA GLY A 6 28.37 37.85 -27.78
C GLY A 6 27.32 36.85 -28.29
N ARG A 7 27.67 35.58 -28.29
CA ARG A 7 26.72 34.46 -28.50
C ARG A 7 25.85 34.36 -27.27
N VAL A 8 24.59 34.76 -27.35
CA VAL A 8 23.55 34.46 -26.37
C VAL A 8 23.23 33.00 -26.51
N ILE A 9 23.58 32.22 -25.47
CA ILE A 9 23.13 30.81 -25.32
C ILE A 9 21.68 30.88 -24.79
N PRO A 10 20.69 30.30 -25.48
CA PRO A 10 19.34 30.23 -24.94
C PRO A 10 19.32 29.23 -23.81
N ASP A 11 19.14 29.73 -22.57
CA ASP A 11 18.75 28.96 -21.38
C ASP A 11 17.29 28.50 -21.57
N ASN A 12 17.08 27.41 -22.29
CA ASN A 12 15.79 26.74 -22.31
C ASN A 12 15.98 25.25 -22.66
N LEU A 13 16.66 24.52 -21.78
CA LEU A 13 16.54 23.07 -21.72
C LEU A 13 15.25 22.77 -20.95
N PRO A 14 14.22 22.13 -21.56
CA PRO A 14 13.10 21.62 -20.77
C PRO A 14 13.67 20.58 -19.80
N SER A 15 13.52 20.85 -18.52
CA SER A 15 13.73 19.86 -17.46
C SER A 15 12.77 18.69 -17.74
N THR A 16 13.24 17.65 -18.40
CA THR A 16 12.57 16.37 -18.47
C THR A 16 12.62 15.76 -17.06
N ALA A 17 11.72 16.21 -16.20
CA ALA A 17 11.48 15.52 -14.95
C ALA A 17 11.03 14.10 -15.32
N THR A 18 11.96 13.16 -15.28
CA THR A 18 11.70 11.73 -15.52
C THR A 18 10.65 11.28 -14.53
N GLN A 19 9.49 10.86 -15.02
CA GLN A 19 8.41 10.40 -14.14
C GLN A 19 8.93 9.23 -13.27
N PRO A 20 8.52 9.15 -11.98
CA PRO A 20 8.89 8.03 -11.13
C PRO A 20 8.55 6.68 -11.80
N PRO A 21 9.37 5.63 -11.59
CA PRO A 21 9.16 4.33 -12.22
C PRO A 21 7.81 3.73 -11.84
N LEU A 22 7.21 2.98 -12.76
CA LEU A 22 6.03 2.16 -12.47
C LEU A 22 6.46 0.99 -11.59
N VAL A 23 5.73 0.79 -10.49
CA VAL A 23 5.94 -0.35 -9.59
C VAL A 23 4.79 -1.36 -9.67
N ILE A 24 3.60 -0.93 -10.09
CA ILE A 24 2.46 -1.79 -10.40
C ILE A 24 1.83 -1.35 -11.71
N GLU A 25 1.59 -2.30 -12.62
CA GLU A 25 0.78 -2.11 -13.81
C GLU A 25 -0.20 -3.28 -13.98
N THR A 26 -1.49 -2.98 -14.20
CA THR A 26 -2.48 -3.97 -14.61
C THR A 26 -3.13 -3.56 -15.92
N ARG A 27 -3.39 -4.53 -16.79
CA ARG A 27 -4.10 -4.33 -18.07
C ARG A 27 -5.18 -5.36 -18.24
N GLY A 28 -6.42 -4.91 -18.37
CA GLY A 28 -7.59 -5.76 -18.55
C GLY A 28 -7.78 -6.78 -17.44
N LEU A 29 -7.34 -6.49 -16.21
CA LEU A 29 -7.35 -7.43 -15.09
C LEU A 29 -8.75 -7.91 -14.78
N LYS A 30 -8.99 -9.21 -14.89
CA LYS A 30 -10.24 -9.88 -14.52
C LYS A 30 -10.00 -10.95 -13.46
N LYS A 31 -10.98 -11.11 -12.56
CA LYS A 31 -11.00 -12.20 -11.60
C LYS A 31 -12.38 -12.79 -11.50
N THR A 32 -12.47 -14.11 -11.69
CA THR A 32 -13.66 -14.91 -11.49
C THR A 32 -13.31 -16.05 -10.55
N PHE A 33 -14.02 -16.16 -9.43
CA PHE A 33 -13.89 -17.29 -8.53
C PHE A 33 -14.75 -18.45 -9.06
N LEU A 34 -14.12 -19.60 -9.21
CA LEU A 34 -14.78 -20.83 -9.65
C LEU A 34 -15.21 -21.62 -8.41
N SER A 35 -16.51 -21.64 -8.16
CA SER A 35 -17.17 -22.49 -7.18
C SER A 35 -18.26 -23.28 -7.91
N LYS A 36 -19.34 -23.68 -7.22
CA LYS A 36 -20.53 -24.29 -7.90
C LYS A 36 -21.12 -23.37 -8.97
N ILE A 37 -20.99 -22.05 -8.78
CA ILE A 37 -21.39 -21.02 -9.74
C ILE A 37 -20.18 -20.09 -9.90
N ALA A 38 -19.82 -19.75 -11.14
CA ALA A 38 -18.75 -18.80 -11.41
C ALA A 38 -19.17 -17.39 -10.95
N VAL A 39 -18.37 -16.78 -10.07
CA VAL A 39 -18.62 -15.44 -9.52
C VAL A 39 -17.55 -14.48 -10.05
N PRO A 40 -17.87 -13.66 -11.07
CA PRO A 40 -16.97 -12.63 -11.56
C PRO A 40 -16.93 -11.48 -10.54
N VAL A 41 -15.70 -11.01 -10.20
CA VAL A 41 -15.46 -9.98 -9.19
C VAL A 41 -14.73 -8.77 -9.76
N LEU A 42 -13.77 -8.98 -10.69
CA LEU A 42 -13.08 -7.89 -11.38
C LEU A 42 -13.33 -8.02 -12.90
N HIS A 43 -13.63 -6.88 -13.55
CA HIS A 43 -14.16 -6.83 -14.90
C HIS A 43 -13.31 -6.06 -15.92
N GLY A 44 -11.97 -6.14 -15.79
CA GLY A 44 -11.06 -5.45 -16.70
C GLY A 44 -10.51 -4.18 -16.09
N VAL A 45 -9.79 -4.34 -14.97
CA VAL A 45 -9.18 -3.21 -14.25
C VAL A 45 -7.82 -2.87 -14.87
N ASP A 46 -7.70 -1.65 -15.38
CA ASP A 46 -6.43 -1.05 -15.80
C ASP A 46 -5.94 -0.11 -14.70
N LEU A 47 -4.72 -0.32 -14.22
CA LEU A 47 -4.14 0.45 -13.13
C LEU A 47 -2.65 0.63 -13.33
N GLN A 48 -2.16 1.83 -13.03
CA GLN A 48 -0.74 2.13 -12.96
C GLN A 48 -0.44 2.85 -11.65
N ILE A 49 0.56 2.36 -10.90
CA ILE A 49 1.04 2.97 -9.67
C ILE A 49 2.54 3.17 -9.79
N ARG A 50 3.00 4.36 -9.43
CA ARG A 50 4.40 4.76 -9.49
C ARG A 50 5.03 4.74 -8.10
N SER A 51 6.35 4.58 -8.07
CA SER A 51 7.14 4.73 -6.84
C SER A 51 6.80 6.04 -6.13
N GLY A 52 6.69 6.00 -4.80
CA GLY A 52 6.37 7.15 -3.95
C GLY A 52 4.90 7.58 -3.94
N GLU A 53 4.02 7.02 -4.79
CA GLU A 53 2.58 7.34 -4.72
C GLU A 53 1.96 6.84 -3.40
N PHE A 54 1.00 7.60 -2.88
CA PHE A 54 0.08 7.14 -1.83
C PHE A 54 -1.34 7.11 -2.40
N VAL A 55 -1.85 5.91 -2.65
CA VAL A 55 -3.12 5.65 -3.34
C VAL A 55 -4.14 5.08 -2.36
N ALA A 56 -5.33 5.65 -2.30
CA ALA A 56 -6.47 5.09 -1.59
C ALA A 56 -7.42 4.39 -2.57
N ILE A 57 -7.80 3.16 -2.28
CA ILE A 57 -8.83 2.40 -2.98
C ILE A 57 -10.10 2.41 -2.12
N VAL A 58 -11.17 2.96 -2.67
CA VAL A 58 -12.48 3.08 -2.01
C VAL A 58 -13.56 2.33 -2.80
N GLY A 59 -14.70 2.08 -2.18
CA GLY A 59 -15.85 1.42 -2.82
C GLY A 59 -16.70 0.66 -1.81
N GLN A 60 -17.89 0.25 -2.21
CA GLN A 60 -18.82 -0.49 -1.36
C GLN A 60 -18.25 -1.86 -0.94
N SER A 61 -18.79 -2.45 0.13
CA SER A 61 -18.47 -3.83 0.51
C SER A 61 -18.80 -4.78 -0.65
N GLY A 62 -17.93 -5.76 -0.91
CA GLY A 62 -18.10 -6.71 -2.01
C GLY A 62 -17.77 -6.16 -3.41
N SER A 63 -17.31 -4.92 -3.57
CA SER A 63 -16.97 -4.35 -4.89
C SER A 63 -15.68 -4.90 -5.53
N GLY A 64 -14.91 -5.74 -4.83
CA GLY A 64 -13.69 -6.36 -5.33
C GLY A 64 -12.37 -5.72 -4.83
N LYS A 65 -12.41 -4.78 -3.87
CA LYS A 65 -11.21 -4.09 -3.36
C LYS A 65 -10.15 -5.04 -2.79
N SER A 66 -10.52 -5.91 -1.85
CA SER A 66 -9.59 -6.88 -1.24
C SER A 66 -9.13 -7.92 -2.26
N THR A 67 -9.99 -8.31 -3.22
CA THR A 67 -9.58 -9.17 -4.34
C THR A 67 -8.51 -8.48 -5.20
N LEU A 68 -8.72 -7.20 -5.53
CA LEU A 68 -7.72 -6.42 -6.26
C LEU A 68 -6.41 -6.34 -5.45
N LEU A 69 -6.50 -5.99 -4.16
CA LEU A 69 -5.32 -5.87 -3.29
C LEU A 69 -4.54 -7.19 -3.20
N ASN A 70 -5.23 -8.34 -3.08
CA ASN A 70 -4.59 -9.65 -3.04
C ASN A 70 -3.84 -9.97 -4.35
N ILE A 71 -4.41 -9.63 -5.51
CA ILE A 71 -3.75 -9.84 -6.79
C ILE A 71 -2.54 -8.89 -6.94
N LEU A 72 -2.68 -7.61 -6.55
CA LEU A 72 -1.55 -6.66 -6.54
C LEU A 72 -0.45 -7.09 -5.56
N GLY A 73 -0.80 -7.88 -4.54
CA GLY A 73 0.11 -8.47 -3.58
C GLY A 73 0.69 -9.82 -3.99
N ALA A 74 0.39 -10.31 -5.19
CA ALA A 74 0.76 -11.65 -5.65
C ALA A 74 0.34 -12.77 -4.67
N LEU A 75 -0.74 -12.55 -3.89
CA LEU A 75 -1.40 -13.54 -3.03
C LEU A 75 -2.45 -14.33 -3.79
N ASP A 76 -2.89 -13.82 -4.94
CA ASP A 76 -3.83 -14.46 -5.84
C ASP A 76 -3.45 -14.09 -7.29
N VAL A 77 -3.90 -14.88 -8.26
CA VAL A 77 -3.60 -14.68 -9.67
C VAL A 77 -4.85 -14.22 -10.45
N PRO A 78 -4.70 -13.42 -11.51
CA PRO A 78 -5.81 -13.02 -12.36
C PRO A 78 -6.38 -14.22 -13.12
N THR A 79 -7.69 -14.18 -13.43
CA THR A 79 -8.30 -15.13 -14.36
C THR A 79 -8.03 -14.75 -15.82
N ALA A 80 -7.86 -13.46 -16.09
CA ALA A 80 -7.45 -12.92 -17.40
C ALA A 80 -6.87 -11.50 -17.23
N GLY A 81 -6.20 -11.00 -18.27
CA GLY A 81 -5.43 -9.76 -18.23
C GLY A 81 -4.02 -10.00 -17.71
N THR A 82 -3.27 -8.91 -17.50
CA THR A 82 -1.88 -8.96 -17.04
C THR A 82 -1.69 -8.13 -15.77
N VAL A 83 -0.80 -8.58 -14.90
CA VAL A 83 -0.36 -7.85 -13.70
C VAL A 83 1.16 -7.87 -13.66
N ARG A 84 1.76 -6.69 -13.65
CA ARG A 84 3.21 -6.53 -13.56
C ARG A 84 3.59 -5.81 -12.28
N ILE A 85 4.57 -6.35 -11.58
CA ILE A 85 5.19 -5.79 -10.38
C ILE A 85 6.67 -5.55 -10.71
N ASN A 86 7.11 -4.30 -10.65
CA ASN A 86 8.46 -3.88 -11.05
C ASN A 86 8.86 -4.49 -12.41
N ASP A 87 7.99 -4.34 -13.41
CA ASP A 87 8.13 -4.87 -14.80
C ASP A 87 8.11 -6.40 -14.94
N VAL A 88 7.94 -7.17 -13.87
CA VAL A 88 7.80 -8.64 -13.89
C VAL A 88 6.33 -9.03 -13.96
N ASP A 89 5.94 -9.81 -14.97
CA ASP A 89 4.58 -10.36 -15.08
C ASP A 89 4.42 -11.52 -14.08
N ILE A 90 3.52 -11.36 -13.09
CA ILE A 90 3.32 -12.35 -12.04
C ILE A 90 2.75 -13.67 -12.54
N ALA A 91 2.07 -13.68 -13.68
CA ALA A 91 1.50 -14.90 -14.27
C ALA A 91 2.56 -15.84 -14.86
N THR A 92 3.79 -15.36 -15.04
CA THR A 92 4.92 -16.16 -15.58
C THR A 92 5.76 -16.81 -14.49
N LEU A 93 5.51 -16.46 -13.22
CA LEU A 93 6.31 -16.91 -12.08
C LEU A 93 5.77 -18.21 -11.48
N SER A 94 6.67 -19.07 -11.03
CA SER A 94 6.35 -20.19 -10.15
C SER A 94 5.96 -19.73 -8.75
N GLU A 95 5.37 -20.61 -7.94
CA GLU A 95 5.00 -20.32 -6.55
C GLU A 95 6.18 -19.86 -5.70
N ASP A 96 7.36 -20.45 -5.88
CA ASP A 96 8.59 -20.05 -5.19
C ASP A 96 9.06 -18.67 -5.62
N GLU A 97 9.01 -18.35 -6.91
CA GLU A 97 9.35 -17.02 -7.42
C GLU A 97 8.35 -15.95 -6.96
N LEU A 98 7.05 -16.29 -6.90
CA LEU A 98 6.02 -15.40 -6.31
C LEU A 98 6.29 -15.16 -4.82
N ALA A 99 6.71 -16.19 -4.06
CA ALA A 99 7.06 -16.04 -2.65
C ALA A 99 8.28 -15.11 -2.46
N LEU A 100 9.30 -15.25 -3.31
CA LEU A 100 10.47 -14.37 -3.31
C LEU A 100 10.09 -12.93 -3.67
N LEU A 101 9.29 -12.73 -4.73
CA LEU A 101 8.82 -11.40 -5.14
C LEU A 101 8.02 -10.73 -4.01
N ARG A 102 7.12 -11.46 -3.34
CA ARG A 102 6.38 -10.93 -2.18
C ARG A 102 7.33 -10.50 -1.07
N SER A 103 8.30 -11.33 -0.74
CA SER A 103 9.25 -11.07 0.34
C SER A 103 10.15 -9.85 0.07
N ASP A 104 10.59 -9.68 -1.17
CA ASP A 104 11.55 -8.65 -1.55
C ASP A 104 10.89 -7.31 -1.90
N GLU A 105 9.71 -7.33 -2.54
CA GLU A 105 9.13 -6.15 -3.18
C GLU A 105 7.87 -5.63 -2.48
N ILE A 106 7.21 -6.44 -1.62
CA ILE A 106 5.89 -6.12 -1.09
C ILE A 106 5.85 -6.23 0.43
N GLY A 107 5.42 -5.15 1.09
CA GLY A 107 5.05 -5.15 2.50
C GLY A 107 3.53 -5.17 2.66
N PHE A 108 3.03 -5.90 3.67
CA PHE A 108 1.61 -5.99 3.95
C PHE A 108 1.25 -5.42 5.32
N ILE A 109 0.19 -4.61 5.37
CA ILE A 109 -0.44 -4.10 6.58
C ILE A 109 -1.91 -4.51 6.54
N PHE A 110 -2.38 -5.23 7.57
CA PHE A 110 -3.75 -5.72 7.65
C PHE A 110 -4.55 -5.00 8.73
N GLN A 111 -5.86 -5.05 8.65
CA GLN A 111 -6.78 -4.53 9.65
C GLN A 111 -6.57 -5.17 11.03
N PHE A 112 -6.44 -6.50 11.07
CA PHE A 112 -6.01 -7.26 12.24
C PHE A 112 -4.50 -7.46 12.11
N HIS A 113 -3.69 -6.60 12.62
CA HIS A 113 -2.21 -6.54 12.50
C HIS A 113 -1.48 -7.88 12.27
N HIS A 114 -2.07 -9.03 12.60
CA HIS A 114 -1.55 -10.39 12.44
C HIS A 114 -0.11 -10.53 12.98
N LEU A 115 0.12 -9.96 14.16
CA LEU A 115 1.35 -10.22 14.90
C LEU A 115 1.25 -11.59 15.59
N LEU A 116 2.38 -12.25 15.73
CA LEU A 116 2.47 -13.52 16.43
C LEU A 116 2.63 -13.25 17.93
N ASP A 117 1.69 -13.75 18.73
CA ASP A 117 1.59 -13.45 20.17
C ASP A 117 2.75 -14.02 20.99
N GLU A 118 3.41 -15.06 20.48
CA GLU A 118 4.57 -15.70 21.11
C GLU A 118 5.85 -14.88 20.96
N PHE A 119 5.88 -13.96 19.99
CA PHE A 119 7.05 -13.16 19.64
C PHE A 119 6.92 -11.73 20.18
N THR A 120 8.05 -11.14 20.54
CA THR A 120 8.13 -9.72 20.90
C THR A 120 7.86 -8.82 19.69
N CYS A 121 7.66 -7.53 19.93
CA CYS A 121 7.52 -6.52 18.90
C CYS A 121 8.73 -6.51 17.94
N LEU A 122 9.96 -6.63 18.46
CA LEU A 122 11.17 -6.69 17.62
C LEU A 122 11.21 -7.96 16.78
N GLU A 123 10.91 -9.12 17.36
CA GLU A 123 10.91 -10.40 16.63
C GLU A 123 9.83 -10.41 15.54
N ASN A 124 8.63 -9.89 15.83
CA ASN A 124 7.60 -9.69 14.81
C ASN A 124 8.07 -8.76 13.67
N ALA A 125 8.73 -7.67 14.02
CA ALA A 125 9.26 -6.72 13.03
C ALA A 125 10.40 -7.30 12.18
N LEU A 126 11.22 -8.20 12.73
CA LEU A 126 12.33 -8.88 12.05
C LEU A 126 11.88 -10.10 11.24
N MET A 127 10.67 -10.62 11.47
CA MET A 127 10.15 -11.84 10.86
C MET A 127 10.34 -11.91 9.34
N PRO A 128 10.03 -10.86 8.53
CA PRO A 128 10.24 -10.91 7.08
C PRO A 128 11.70 -11.12 6.69
N ILE A 129 12.64 -10.57 7.45
CA ILE A 129 14.07 -10.73 7.22
C ILE A 129 14.48 -12.17 7.53
N THR A 130 14.03 -12.70 8.67
CA THR A 130 14.31 -14.08 9.09
C THR A 130 13.76 -15.10 8.08
N ILE A 131 12.52 -14.89 7.62
CA ILE A 131 11.91 -15.76 6.59
C ILE A 131 12.72 -15.71 5.28
N ARG A 132 13.20 -14.55 4.87
CA ARG A 132 13.89 -14.35 3.59
C ARG A 132 15.33 -14.83 3.60
N TYR A 133 16.07 -14.62 4.70
CA TYR A 133 17.52 -14.78 4.76
C TYR A 133 17.98 -15.84 5.80
N GLY A 134 17.07 -16.37 6.61
CA GLY A 134 17.38 -17.28 7.72
C GLY A 134 17.78 -16.53 8.99
N GLU A 135 18.79 -15.68 8.91
CA GLU A 135 19.27 -14.84 10.01
C GLU A 135 19.39 -13.38 9.58
N GLU A 136 19.12 -12.46 10.49
CA GLU A 136 19.33 -11.04 10.24
C GLU A 136 20.79 -10.63 10.45
N THR A 137 21.29 -9.75 9.60
CA THR A 137 22.56 -9.07 9.81
C THR A 137 22.45 -7.96 10.86
N ALA A 138 23.59 -7.57 11.46
CA ALA A 138 23.61 -6.44 12.41
C ALA A 138 23.05 -5.13 11.79
N ALA A 139 23.28 -4.92 10.50
CA ALA A 139 22.76 -3.75 9.77
C ALA A 139 21.24 -3.79 9.61
N GLN A 140 20.67 -4.93 9.26
CA GLN A 140 19.22 -5.15 9.14
C GLN A 140 18.53 -4.98 10.49
N ARG A 141 19.09 -5.57 11.56
CA ARG A 141 18.58 -5.41 12.92
C ARG A 141 18.59 -3.95 13.37
N ALA A 142 19.72 -3.25 13.17
CA ALA A 142 19.84 -1.83 13.51
C ALA A 142 18.81 -0.96 12.75
N ARG A 143 18.57 -1.26 11.47
CA ARG A 143 17.54 -0.60 10.66
C ARG A 143 16.15 -0.82 11.23
N VAL A 144 15.77 -2.05 11.58
CA VAL A 144 14.44 -2.36 12.15
C VAL A 144 14.27 -1.66 13.50
N ILE A 145 15.30 -1.65 14.37
CA ILE A 145 15.28 -0.91 15.63
C ILE A 145 15.08 0.61 15.39
N SER A 146 15.78 1.18 14.41
CA SER A 146 15.58 2.59 14.04
C SER A 146 14.15 2.88 13.57
N LEU A 147 13.52 1.97 12.79
CA LEU A 147 12.13 2.09 12.40
C LEU A 147 11.20 2.01 13.63
N LEU A 148 11.43 1.08 14.57
CA LEU A 148 10.66 0.98 15.82
C LEU A 148 10.76 2.26 16.66
N GLN A 149 11.95 2.86 16.75
CA GLN A 149 12.13 4.15 17.42
C GLN A 149 11.31 5.27 16.78
N ARG A 150 11.33 5.34 15.44
CA ARG A 150 10.57 6.35 14.67
C ARG A 150 9.07 6.23 14.84
N VAL A 151 8.55 5.02 14.95
CA VAL A 151 7.12 4.81 15.20
C VAL A 151 6.73 4.91 16.68
N GLY A 152 7.67 5.34 17.57
CA GLY A 152 7.44 5.50 18.99
C GLY A 152 7.38 4.18 19.78
N LEU A 153 8.04 3.14 19.29
CA LEU A 153 8.14 1.82 19.95
C LEU A 153 9.55 1.49 20.44
N GLY A 154 10.46 2.48 20.47
CA GLY A 154 11.85 2.29 20.87
C GLY A 154 12.03 1.67 22.25
N ASP A 155 11.17 2.01 23.23
CA ASP A 155 11.18 1.46 24.59
C ASP A 155 10.22 0.28 24.76
N GLN A 156 9.49 -0.12 23.71
CA GLN A 156 8.43 -1.14 23.76
C GLN A 156 8.80 -2.41 22.96
N TRP A 157 9.94 -2.41 22.27
CA TRP A 157 10.30 -3.47 21.32
C TRP A 157 10.45 -4.86 21.96
N HIS A 158 10.62 -4.95 23.28
CA HIS A 158 10.68 -6.19 24.07
C HIS A 158 9.30 -6.74 24.47
N LYS A 159 8.22 -5.94 24.33
CA LYS A 159 6.85 -6.36 24.66
C LYS A 159 6.26 -7.30 23.61
N ARG A 160 5.34 -8.14 24.05
CA ARG A 160 4.52 -8.99 23.19
C ARG A 160 3.24 -8.26 22.76
N PRO A 161 2.57 -8.71 21.67
CA PRO A 161 1.35 -8.07 21.17
C PRO A 161 0.24 -7.91 22.21
N ASN A 162 0.07 -8.88 23.11
CA ASN A 162 -0.92 -8.82 24.21
C ASN A 162 -0.59 -7.81 25.31
N GLU A 163 0.63 -7.27 25.34
CA GLU A 163 1.09 -6.24 26.28
C GLU A 163 1.08 -4.83 25.65
N MET A 164 0.64 -4.72 24.40
CA MET A 164 0.61 -3.49 23.63
C MET A 164 -0.82 -3.06 23.29
N SER A 165 -1.05 -1.77 23.12
CA SER A 165 -2.33 -1.27 22.62
C SER A 165 -2.54 -1.61 21.14
N GLY A 166 -3.79 -1.55 20.64
CA GLY A 166 -4.09 -1.77 19.22
C GLY A 166 -3.29 -0.84 18.29
N GLY A 167 -3.15 0.43 18.66
CA GLY A 167 -2.33 1.38 17.90
C GLY A 167 -0.83 1.05 17.92
N GLN A 168 -0.30 0.55 19.05
CA GLN A 168 1.09 0.08 19.14
C GLN A 168 1.30 -1.18 18.29
N ASN A 169 0.37 -2.13 18.31
CA ASN A 169 0.41 -3.32 17.46
C ASN A 169 0.38 -2.95 15.97
N GLN A 170 -0.44 -1.97 15.60
CA GLN A 170 -0.49 -1.51 14.21
C GLN A 170 0.79 -0.80 13.78
N ARG A 171 1.42 -0.01 14.66
CA ARG A 171 2.73 0.59 14.40
C ARG A 171 3.82 -0.48 14.23
N CYS A 172 3.80 -1.55 15.04
CA CYS A 172 4.69 -2.70 14.84
C CYS A 172 4.45 -3.39 13.49
N ALA A 173 3.20 -3.59 13.07
CA ALA A 173 2.86 -4.16 11.77
C ALA A 173 3.35 -3.29 10.58
N ILE A 174 3.34 -1.96 10.73
CA ILE A 174 3.93 -1.04 9.74
C ILE A 174 5.45 -1.26 9.64
N VAL A 175 6.15 -1.37 10.77
CA VAL A 175 7.60 -1.63 10.76
C VAL A 175 7.90 -2.99 10.13
N ARG A 176 7.13 -4.04 10.48
CA ARG A 176 7.24 -5.36 9.85
C ARG A 176 7.08 -5.28 8.33
N ALA A 177 6.07 -4.54 7.84
CA ALA A 177 5.86 -4.36 6.41
C ALA A 177 7.05 -3.69 5.71
N LEU A 178 7.79 -2.84 6.40
CA LEU A 178 8.95 -2.10 5.86
C LEU A 178 10.29 -2.80 6.10
N ALA A 179 10.33 -3.95 6.78
CA ALA A 179 11.56 -4.60 7.23
C ALA A 179 12.51 -4.95 6.08
N ASN A 180 12.02 -5.46 4.96
CA ASN A 180 12.80 -5.82 3.77
C ASN A 180 13.02 -4.65 2.79
N ALA A 181 12.69 -3.40 3.16
CA ALA A 181 12.75 -2.23 2.26
C ALA A 181 11.96 -2.40 0.96
N PRO A 182 10.68 -2.79 1.03
CA PRO A 182 9.88 -3.08 -0.15
C PRO A 182 9.67 -1.80 -0.98
N LYS A 183 9.40 -1.98 -2.28
CA LYS A 183 8.99 -0.88 -3.17
C LYS A 183 7.50 -0.60 -3.11
N ILE A 184 6.72 -1.54 -2.58
CA ILE A 184 5.25 -1.47 -2.50
C ILE A 184 4.82 -1.84 -1.09
N VAL A 185 3.90 -1.06 -0.51
CA VAL A 185 3.20 -1.39 0.73
C VAL A 185 1.71 -1.44 0.45
N LEU A 186 1.11 -2.59 0.68
CA LEU A 186 -0.32 -2.84 0.54
C LEU A 186 -0.97 -2.85 1.92
N ALA A 187 -2.01 -2.05 2.11
CA ALA A 187 -2.70 -1.91 3.38
C ALA A 187 -4.20 -2.18 3.19
N ASP A 188 -4.71 -3.22 3.86
CA ASP A 188 -6.14 -3.54 3.86
C ASP A 188 -6.76 -3.06 5.17
N GLU A 189 -7.55 -1.99 5.10
CA GLU A 189 -8.25 -1.34 6.23
C GLU A 189 -7.33 -1.11 7.46
N PRO A 190 -6.15 -0.48 7.29
CA PRO A 190 -5.10 -0.48 8.32
C PRO A 190 -5.47 0.22 9.63
N THR A 191 -6.59 0.96 9.66
CA THR A 191 -7.10 1.69 10.82
C THR A 191 -8.47 1.21 11.27
N GLY A 192 -9.03 0.17 10.63
CA GLY A 192 -10.42 -0.26 10.83
C GLY A 192 -10.77 -0.76 12.24
N ASN A 193 -9.76 -1.19 13.03
CA ASN A 193 -9.93 -1.66 14.39
C ASN A 193 -9.43 -0.66 15.45
N LEU A 194 -9.09 0.56 15.05
CA LEU A 194 -8.56 1.58 15.93
C LEU A 194 -9.64 2.63 16.23
N ASP A 195 -9.55 3.24 17.41
CA ASP A 195 -10.27 4.48 17.66
C ASP A 195 -9.82 5.58 16.69
N ARG A 196 -10.63 6.62 16.58
CA ARG A 196 -10.41 7.68 15.60
C ARG A 196 -9.03 8.34 15.74
N HIS A 197 -8.61 8.65 16.96
CA HIS A 197 -7.35 9.35 17.22
C HIS A 197 -6.16 8.47 16.86
N SER A 198 -6.12 7.24 17.35
CA SER A 198 -5.11 6.24 17.01
C SER A 198 -5.05 5.97 15.49
N GLY A 199 -6.21 5.94 14.81
CA GLY A 199 -6.28 5.75 13.36
C GLY A 199 -5.65 6.92 12.59
N GLU A 200 -5.91 8.17 13.01
CA GLU A 200 -5.31 9.37 12.40
C GLU A 200 -3.77 9.39 12.60
N GLU A 201 -3.29 9.01 13.78
CA GLU A 201 -1.85 8.89 14.07
C GLU A 201 -1.17 7.81 13.20
N VAL A 202 -1.77 6.62 13.11
CA VAL A 202 -1.26 5.52 12.28
C VAL A 202 -1.22 5.93 10.81
N PHE A 203 -2.26 6.60 10.31
CA PHE A 203 -2.29 7.10 8.94
C PHE A 203 -1.20 8.17 8.69
N ALA A 204 -1.03 9.13 9.61
CA ALA A 204 0.02 10.13 9.51
C ALA A 204 1.41 9.49 9.44
N LEU A 205 1.63 8.45 10.26
CA LEU A 205 2.85 7.66 10.26
C LEU A 205 3.07 6.94 8.92
N MET A 206 2.05 6.30 8.36
CA MET A 206 2.15 5.67 7.03
C MET A 206 2.52 6.69 5.95
N ARG A 207 1.99 7.91 6.01
CA ARG A 207 2.33 9.02 5.10
C ARG A 207 3.79 9.47 5.24
N GLU A 208 4.30 9.50 6.47
CA GLU A 208 5.70 9.79 6.74
C GLU A 208 6.60 8.69 6.16
N MET A 209 6.30 7.44 6.46
CA MET A 209 7.06 6.28 5.95
C MET A 209 7.05 6.21 4.42
N ASN A 210 5.93 6.51 3.76
CA ASN A 210 5.84 6.61 2.30
C ASN A 210 6.82 7.64 1.74
N ARG A 211 6.84 8.87 2.30
CA ARG A 211 7.75 9.93 1.83
C ARG A 211 9.21 9.56 1.99
N ASP A 212 9.56 8.94 3.12
CA ASP A 212 10.96 8.68 3.49
C ASP A 212 11.52 7.43 2.80
N SER A 213 10.70 6.40 2.61
CA SER A 213 11.12 5.18 1.90
C SER A 213 11.07 5.31 0.38
N GLY A 214 10.24 6.22 -0.13
CA GLY A 214 9.92 6.28 -1.56
C GLY A 214 9.10 5.09 -2.08
N ALA A 215 8.68 4.16 -1.21
CA ALA A 215 7.79 3.06 -1.58
C ALA A 215 6.41 3.59 -1.96
N ALA A 216 5.73 2.93 -2.90
CA ALA A 216 4.33 3.18 -3.17
C ALA A 216 3.47 2.57 -2.07
N PHE A 217 2.49 3.33 -1.56
CA PHE A 217 1.50 2.82 -0.62
C PHE A 217 0.13 2.73 -1.29
N VAL A 218 -0.49 1.56 -1.22
CA VAL A 218 -1.84 1.30 -1.73
C VAL A 218 -2.70 0.88 -0.55
N MET A 219 -3.64 1.73 -0.16
CA MET A 219 -4.50 1.53 1.00
C MET A 219 -5.94 1.31 0.57
N VAL A 220 -6.53 0.19 0.93
CA VAL A 220 -7.99 0.00 0.91
C VAL A 220 -8.56 0.61 2.19
N THR A 221 -9.58 1.44 2.07
CA THR A 221 -10.27 2.02 3.23
C THR A 221 -11.72 2.37 2.91
N HIS A 222 -12.57 2.30 3.93
CA HIS A 222 -13.91 2.85 3.94
C HIS A 222 -14.00 4.21 4.68
N ASP A 223 -12.89 4.68 5.27
CA ASP A 223 -12.82 6.01 5.90
C ASP A 223 -12.54 7.08 4.84
N ASP A 224 -13.59 7.82 4.48
CA ASP A 224 -13.54 8.88 3.48
C ASP A 224 -12.56 10.01 3.82
N ARG A 225 -12.30 10.27 5.11
CA ARG A 225 -11.36 11.30 5.56
C ARG A 225 -9.92 10.89 5.24
N LEU A 226 -9.57 9.63 5.52
CA LEU A 226 -8.26 9.08 5.21
C LEU A 226 -8.05 8.97 3.70
N ALA A 227 -9.08 8.56 2.96
CA ALA A 227 -9.05 8.52 1.51
C ALA A 227 -8.80 9.91 0.91
N GLN A 228 -9.46 10.98 1.43
CA GLN A 228 -9.24 12.36 0.98
C GLN A 228 -7.83 12.89 1.28
N ALA A 229 -7.19 12.37 2.33
CA ALA A 229 -5.82 12.73 2.69
C ALA A 229 -4.76 11.96 1.88
N ALA A 230 -5.14 10.92 1.12
CA ALA A 230 -4.27 10.23 0.19
C ALA A 230 -3.87 11.15 -1.00
N GLY A 231 -2.82 10.77 -1.71
CA GLY A 231 -2.36 11.49 -2.91
C GLY A 231 -3.33 11.34 -4.08
N ARG A 232 -3.91 10.13 -4.24
CA ARG A 232 -4.77 9.71 -5.34
C ARG A 232 -5.87 8.79 -4.83
N ILE A 233 -7.08 8.89 -5.39
CA ILE A 233 -8.23 8.09 -4.97
C ILE A 233 -8.74 7.28 -6.16
N LEU A 234 -8.86 5.97 -5.97
CA LEU A 234 -9.42 5.02 -6.93
C LEU A 234 -10.70 4.45 -6.37
N LEU A 235 -11.79 4.55 -7.12
CA LEU A 235 -13.05 3.90 -6.81
C LEU A 235 -13.10 2.53 -7.51
N ILE A 236 -13.39 1.48 -6.76
CA ILE A 236 -13.80 0.19 -7.31
C ILE A 236 -15.30 0.03 -7.09
N GLU A 237 -16.03 -0.05 -8.18
CA GLU A 237 -17.50 -0.16 -8.19
C GLU A 237 -17.89 -1.28 -9.17
N ASN A 238 -18.59 -2.29 -8.67
CA ASN A 238 -18.98 -3.46 -9.47
C ASN A 238 -17.79 -4.09 -10.24
N GLY A 239 -16.64 -4.22 -9.60
CA GLY A 239 -15.44 -4.81 -10.21
C GLY A 239 -14.75 -3.96 -11.29
N VAL A 240 -15.15 -2.70 -11.45
CA VAL A 240 -14.58 -1.77 -12.42
C VAL A 240 -13.88 -0.62 -11.69
N ARG A 241 -12.75 -0.18 -12.21
CA ARG A 241 -12.01 0.97 -11.67
C ARG A 241 -12.49 2.28 -12.27
N ARG A 242 -12.63 3.29 -11.41
CA ARG A 242 -12.77 4.71 -11.80
C ARG A 242 -11.82 5.56 -10.94
N GLU A 243 -11.15 6.51 -11.54
CA GLU A 243 -10.36 7.49 -10.80
C GLU A 243 -11.28 8.63 -10.34
N LEU A 244 -11.18 9.00 -9.05
CA LEU A 244 -11.97 10.08 -8.49
C LEU A 244 -11.09 11.29 -8.19
N GLY A 245 -11.52 12.47 -8.65
CA GLY A 245 -11.00 13.73 -8.11
C GLY A 245 -11.42 13.91 -6.65
N ARG A 246 -10.61 14.59 -5.83
CA ARG A 246 -10.92 14.85 -4.41
C ARG A 246 -12.27 15.56 -4.23
N ALA A 247 -12.64 16.48 -5.13
CA ALA A 247 -13.92 17.18 -5.08
C ALA A 247 -15.11 16.24 -5.36
N GLU A 248 -14.96 15.34 -6.33
CA GLU A 248 -15.97 14.34 -6.70
C GLU A 248 -16.16 13.31 -5.57
N HIS A 249 -15.08 12.87 -4.94
CA HIS A 249 -15.16 11.98 -3.78
C HIS A 249 -15.95 12.64 -2.63
N ARG A 250 -15.65 13.92 -2.29
CA ARG A 250 -16.41 14.67 -1.28
C ARG A 250 -17.89 14.81 -1.60
N ALA A 251 -18.24 14.99 -2.87
CA ALA A 251 -19.64 15.10 -3.28
C ALA A 251 -20.40 13.78 -3.08
N ARG A 252 -19.77 12.64 -3.41
CA ARG A 252 -20.36 11.30 -3.22
C ARG A 252 -20.61 10.98 -1.74
N THR A 253 -19.65 11.28 -0.86
CA THR A 253 -19.80 11.02 0.59
C THR A 253 -20.92 11.82 1.21
N ARG A 254 -21.07 13.10 0.84
CA ARG A 254 -22.19 13.95 1.30
C ARG A 254 -23.56 13.42 0.85
N SER A 255 -23.66 12.92 -0.38
CA SER A 255 -24.91 12.34 -0.90
C SER A 255 -25.28 11.02 -0.20
N ALA A 256 -24.29 10.23 0.19
CA ALA A 256 -24.52 8.98 0.93
C ALA A 256 -24.97 9.22 2.38
N ASP A 257 -24.45 10.26 3.04
CA ASP A 257 -24.89 10.66 4.40
C ASP A 257 -26.28 11.30 4.40
N GLY A 258 -26.62 12.12 3.40
CA GLY A 258 -27.94 12.74 3.27
C GLY A 258 -29.09 11.74 3.07
N SER A 259 -28.82 10.60 2.42
CA SER A 259 -29.82 9.54 2.20
C SER A 259 -30.09 8.65 3.44
N ARG A 260 -29.26 8.73 4.49
CA ARG A 260 -29.46 8.00 5.76
C ARG A 260 -30.27 8.80 6.79
N GLY A 261 -30.49 10.11 6.56
CA GLY A 261 -31.22 11.00 7.47
C GLY A 261 -32.74 11.08 7.24
N GLU A 262 -33.28 10.51 6.15
CA GLU A 262 -34.71 10.61 5.81
C GLU A 262 -35.53 9.33 6.06
N ALA A 263 -34.95 8.33 6.74
CA ALA A 263 -35.64 7.08 7.08
C ALA A 263 -35.80 6.93 8.59
N PHE A 264 -36.60 7.83 9.21
CA PHE A 264 -37.20 7.64 10.55
C PHE A 264 -38.61 8.24 10.57
#